data_c2b9ae57759bf3dd4c9d54d64c995042
#
_entry.id   c2b9ae57759bf3dd4c9d54d64c995042
#
_cell.length_a   1.000
_cell.length_b   1.000
_cell.length_c   1.000
_cell.angle_alpha   90.00
_cell.angle_beta   90.00
_cell.angle_gamma   90.00
#
_symmetry.space_group_name_H-M   'P 1'
#
loop_
_entity.id
_entity.type
_entity.pdbx_description
1 polymer ?
#
loop_
_entity_poly.entity_id
_entity_poly.type
_entity_poly.pdbx_seq_one_letter_code
_entity_poly.pdbx_strand_id
1 'polypeptide(L)'
;MSRISSVDFRLAIRELGLSGRALCAHSSLRSFGHLEGGADAFVEAFLSERCTLLVPSFTWSFCVAPPEGMRPLRNAFDYERGFTSPVRASTYTPDTNEIDDDMGAIPRAVVRRPDRIRGAHPLCSFAAVGPEAGALIERQSPLGVFAPLAALADREGFVLLAGVGLPNMTLIHLAERRAGRQPFRRWAKMASGEVIEAASGGCGAGFDALEPILAPIARERKVGDSRWRVFPARETVEIAARAIAENPQVTRCADPSCLLCADAIAGGPI
;
A
#
# COMPACT_ATOMS: atom_id res chain seq x y z
N MET A 1 -18.59 -17.59 18.50
CA MET A 1 -17.91 -16.56 17.71
C MET A 1 -18.83 -15.35 17.64
N SER A 2 -18.40 -14.17 18.11
CA SER A 2 -19.20 -12.95 18.00
C SER A 2 -19.35 -12.56 16.52
N ARG A 3 -20.58 -12.23 16.15
CA ARG A 3 -20.90 -11.73 14.80
C ARG A 3 -20.60 -10.24 14.77
N ILE A 4 -19.76 -9.79 13.87
CA ILE A 4 -19.39 -8.38 13.70
C ILE A 4 -20.28 -7.76 12.66
N SER A 5 -20.74 -6.56 12.94
CA SER A 5 -21.60 -5.75 12.07
C SER A 5 -20.95 -4.40 11.71
N SER A 6 -21.57 -3.64 10.82
CA SER A 6 -21.17 -2.28 10.50
C SER A 6 -21.21 -1.35 11.73
N VAL A 7 -22.04 -1.65 12.72
CA VAL A 7 -22.13 -0.86 13.97
C VAL A 7 -20.84 -0.99 14.77
N ASP A 8 -20.27 -2.20 14.86
CA ASP A 8 -19.02 -2.45 15.58
C ASP A 8 -17.84 -1.70 14.94
N PHE A 9 -17.80 -1.65 13.61
CA PHE A 9 -16.81 -0.84 12.89
C PHE A 9 -16.96 0.64 13.17
N ARG A 10 -18.18 1.19 13.10
CA ARG A 10 -18.43 2.60 13.34
C ARG A 10 -18.06 3.00 14.79
N LEU A 11 -18.36 2.14 15.76
CA LEU A 11 -17.95 2.37 17.13
C LEU A 11 -16.42 2.42 17.25
N ALA A 12 -15.71 1.47 16.65
CA ALA A 12 -14.26 1.46 16.65
C ALA A 12 -13.64 2.68 15.95
N ILE A 13 -14.21 3.12 14.81
CA ILE A 13 -13.79 4.33 14.11
C ILE A 13 -13.89 5.56 15.00
N ARG A 14 -15.01 5.71 15.71
CA ARG A 14 -15.25 6.83 16.64
C ARG A 14 -14.30 6.82 17.83
N GLU A 15 -14.14 5.67 18.47
CA GLU A 15 -13.28 5.52 19.65
C GLU A 15 -11.79 5.68 19.32
N LEU A 16 -11.39 5.32 18.10
CA LEU A 16 -10.04 5.59 17.59
C LEU A 16 -9.86 7.03 17.08
N GLY A 17 -10.92 7.87 17.12
CA GLY A 17 -10.87 9.26 16.68
C GLY A 17 -10.62 9.41 15.17
N LEU A 18 -11.20 8.51 14.36
CA LEU A 18 -11.00 8.49 12.91
C LEU A 18 -12.14 9.14 12.13
N SER A 19 -13.30 9.43 12.74
CA SER A 19 -14.43 10.06 12.04
C SER A 19 -13.99 11.32 11.32
N GLY A 20 -14.35 11.44 10.04
CA GLY A 20 -13.98 12.56 9.18
C GLY A 20 -12.51 12.60 8.75
N ARG A 21 -11.71 11.55 9.03
CA ARG A 21 -10.28 11.52 8.70
C ARG A 21 -10.00 10.70 7.45
N ALA A 22 -8.90 11.04 6.77
CA ALA A 22 -8.35 10.23 5.71
C ALA A 22 -7.44 9.13 6.28
N LEU A 23 -7.55 7.92 5.76
CA LEU A 23 -6.73 6.80 6.20
C LEU A 23 -6.40 5.83 5.07
N CYS A 24 -5.19 5.26 5.10
CA CYS A 24 -4.81 4.13 4.26
C CYS A 24 -5.00 2.83 5.04
N ALA A 25 -5.84 1.92 4.53
CA ALA A 25 -6.13 0.66 5.21
C ALA A 25 -5.38 -0.51 4.56
N HIS A 26 -4.69 -1.27 5.42
CA HIS A 26 -4.19 -2.61 5.13
C HIS A 26 -4.94 -3.59 6.04
N SER A 27 -5.48 -4.66 5.48
CA SER A 27 -6.45 -5.47 6.21
C SER A 27 -6.45 -6.93 5.79
N SER A 28 -6.75 -7.79 6.76
CA SER A 28 -7.12 -9.18 6.52
C SER A 28 -8.57 -9.40 6.93
N LEU A 29 -9.48 -9.59 5.96
CA LEU A 29 -10.89 -9.83 6.26
C LEU A 29 -11.07 -11.07 7.15
N ARG A 30 -10.21 -12.08 6.98
CA ARG A 30 -10.24 -13.32 7.79
C ARG A 30 -9.95 -13.08 9.26
N SER A 31 -9.25 -12.00 9.62
CA SER A 31 -8.93 -11.68 11.01
C SER A 31 -10.14 -11.32 11.85
N PHE A 32 -11.26 -10.94 11.23
CA PHE A 32 -12.46 -10.50 11.94
C PHE A 32 -13.33 -11.67 12.47
N GLY A 33 -13.13 -12.89 11.96
CA GLY A 33 -14.06 -14.00 12.21
C GLY A 33 -15.31 -13.88 11.32
N HIS A 34 -16.51 -14.00 11.89
CA HIS A 34 -17.75 -13.88 11.13
C HIS A 34 -18.18 -12.42 10.97
N LEU A 35 -18.08 -11.91 9.74
CA LEU A 35 -18.42 -10.53 9.40
C LEU A 35 -19.71 -10.47 8.60
N GLU A 36 -20.70 -9.76 9.12
CA GLU A 36 -21.97 -9.48 8.43
C GLU A 36 -21.77 -8.42 7.34
N GLY A 37 -22.22 -8.71 6.11
CA GLY A 37 -22.07 -7.81 4.97
C GLY A 37 -20.66 -7.72 4.39
N GLY A 38 -19.71 -8.50 4.92
CA GLY A 38 -18.38 -8.66 4.31
C GLY A 38 -17.59 -7.36 4.15
N ALA A 39 -16.80 -7.28 3.06
CA ALA A 39 -15.95 -6.13 2.78
C ALA A 39 -16.73 -4.83 2.54
N ASP A 40 -17.94 -4.93 1.97
CA ASP A 40 -18.78 -3.76 1.71
C ASP A 40 -19.23 -3.10 3.02
N ALA A 41 -19.59 -3.90 4.05
CA ALA A 41 -19.95 -3.36 5.37
C ALA A 41 -18.78 -2.62 6.03
N PHE A 42 -17.56 -3.08 5.82
CA PHE A 42 -16.37 -2.36 6.27
C PHE A 42 -16.25 -0.99 5.56
N VAL A 43 -16.29 -0.96 4.23
CA VAL A 43 -16.18 0.28 3.46
C VAL A 43 -17.29 1.26 3.82
N GLU A 44 -18.54 0.81 3.88
CA GLU A 44 -19.70 1.63 4.22
C GLU A 44 -19.61 2.21 5.65
N ALA A 45 -19.04 1.47 6.60
CA ALA A 45 -18.84 1.97 7.97
C ALA A 45 -17.91 3.19 7.98
N PHE A 46 -16.81 3.17 7.22
CA PHE A 46 -15.91 4.31 7.09
C PHE A 46 -16.57 5.50 6.40
N LEU A 47 -17.28 5.26 5.31
CA LEU A 47 -18.00 6.32 4.58
C LEU A 47 -19.11 6.95 5.42
N SER A 48 -19.85 6.15 6.20
CA SER A 48 -20.87 6.63 7.14
C SER A 48 -20.31 7.53 8.24
N GLU A 49 -19.05 7.34 8.62
CA GLU A 49 -18.30 8.18 9.56
C GLU A 49 -17.56 9.34 8.85
N ARG A 50 -17.89 9.58 7.56
CA ARG A 50 -17.30 10.64 6.71
C ARG A 50 -15.78 10.52 6.54
N CYS A 51 -15.24 9.32 6.67
CA CYS A 51 -13.83 9.05 6.40
C CYS A 51 -13.55 9.01 4.91
N THR A 52 -12.30 9.27 4.53
CA THR A 52 -11.76 8.91 3.23
C THR A 52 -10.93 7.65 3.38
N LEU A 53 -11.29 6.60 2.67
CA LEU A 53 -10.59 5.33 2.69
C LEU A 53 -9.70 5.19 1.45
N LEU A 54 -8.39 5.13 1.66
CA LEU A 54 -7.35 4.83 0.68
C LEU A 54 -6.94 3.37 0.85
N VAL A 55 -6.78 2.63 -0.23
CA VAL A 55 -6.30 1.25 -0.21
C VAL A 55 -5.27 1.02 -1.31
N PRO A 56 -4.25 0.17 -1.10
CA PRO A 56 -3.43 -0.32 -2.20
C PRO A 56 -4.30 -1.17 -3.13
N SER A 57 -4.13 -0.97 -4.43
CA SER A 57 -4.87 -1.69 -5.49
C SER A 57 -3.91 -2.18 -6.56
N PHE A 58 -2.85 -2.87 -6.13
CA PHE A 58 -1.75 -3.30 -6.98
C PHE A 58 -2.21 -4.37 -7.97
N THR A 59 -1.55 -4.38 -9.13
CA THR A 59 -1.82 -5.36 -10.16
C THR A 59 -0.60 -5.55 -11.06
N TRP A 60 0.05 -6.69 -10.91
CA TRP A 60 1.26 -7.03 -11.64
C TRP A 60 0.98 -7.63 -13.02
N SER A 61 -0.28 -7.92 -13.35
CA SER A 61 -0.69 -8.43 -14.66
C SER A 61 -0.35 -7.50 -15.83
N PHE A 62 -0.16 -6.21 -15.57
CA PHE A 62 0.26 -5.22 -16.58
C PHE A 62 1.78 -5.10 -16.72
N CYS A 63 2.55 -5.79 -15.87
CA CYS A 63 4.00 -5.74 -15.92
C CYS A 63 4.53 -6.45 -17.17
N VAL A 64 5.47 -5.82 -17.87
CA VAL A 64 6.12 -6.36 -19.04
C VAL A 64 7.64 -6.32 -18.90
N ALA A 65 8.35 -7.05 -19.76
CA ALA A 65 9.79 -6.99 -19.81
C ALA A 65 10.28 -5.56 -20.13
N PRO A 66 11.42 -5.13 -19.58
CA PRO A 66 12.03 -3.86 -19.95
C PRO A 66 12.37 -3.85 -21.45
N PRO A 67 12.16 -2.71 -22.12
CA PRO A 67 12.66 -2.53 -23.47
C PRO A 67 14.18 -2.74 -23.55
N GLU A 68 14.66 -3.08 -24.74
CA GLU A 68 16.08 -3.26 -24.97
C GLU A 68 16.87 -1.98 -24.61
N GLY A 69 17.97 -2.12 -23.88
CA GLY A 69 18.78 -1.00 -23.42
C GLY A 69 18.25 -0.24 -22.19
N MET A 70 17.07 -0.61 -21.65
CA MET A 70 16.48 0.02 -20.47
C MET A 70 16.58 -0.84 -19.21
N ARG A 71 17.53 -1.76 -19.13
CA ARG A 71 17.76 -2.63 -17.97
C ARG A 71 18.76 -2.00 -17.02
N PRO A 72 18.35 -1.51 -15.82
CA PRO A 72 19.32 -1.08 -14.83
C PRO A 72 20.22 -2.23 -14.41
N LEU A 73 21.50 -1.96 -14.16
CA LEU A 73 22.47 -2.96 -13.71
C LEU A 73 22.09 -3.52 -12.34
N ARG A 74 21.51 -2.68 -11.49
CA ARG A 74 20.99 -3.05 -10.17
C ARG A 74 19.54 -2.62 -10.07
N ASN A 75 18.60 -3.57 -9.88
CA ASN A 75 17.16 -3.27 -9.85
C ASN A 75 16.35 -4.36 -9.15
N ALA A 76 16.98 -5.12 -8.26
CA ALA A 76 16.38 -6.27 -7.58
C ALA A 76 15.68 -7.24 -8.53
N PHE A 77 16.28 -7.51 -9.67
CA PHE A 77 15.76 -8.37 -10.70
C PHE A 77 16.88 -9.14 -11.41
N ASP A 78 16.70 -10.46 -11.51
CA ASP A 78 17.60 -11.33 -12.25
C ASP A 78 17.12 -11.45 -13.70
N TYR A 79 17.69 -10.66 -14.57
CA TYR A 79 17.32 -10.63 -15.99
C TYR A 79 17.76 -11.90 -16.75
N GLU A 80 18.71 -12.66 -16.23
CA GLU A 80 19.21 -13.90 -16.85
C GLU A 80 18.22 -15.06 -16.66
N ARG A 81 17.46 -15.06 -15.59
CA ARG A 81 16.42 -16.06 -15.32
C ARG A 81 15.16 -15.86 -16.15
N GLY A 82 15.13 -14.80 -16.96
CA GLY A 82 14.03 -14.49 -17.83
C GLY A 82 12.86 -13.81 -17.14
N PHE A 83 12.21 -12.94 -17.87
CA PHE A 83 10.96 -12.31 -17.49
C PHE A 83 9.81 -13.12 -18.11
N THR A 84 9.10 -13.89 -17.31
CA THR A 84 7.82 -14.43 -17.76
C THR A 84 6.80 -13.32 -17.72
N SER A 85 6.60 -12.63 -18.83
CA SER A 85 5.43 -11.73 -18.95
C SER A 85 4.18 -12.52 -18.61
N PRO A 86 3.29 -11.99 -17.77
CA PRO A 86 1.97 -12.59 -17.59
C PRO A 86 1.33 -12.76 -18.96
N VAL A 87 0.72 -13.93 -19.21
CA VAL A 87 0.16 -14.36 -20.50
C VAL A 87 -0.93 -13.42 -21.05
N ARG A 88 -1.40 -12.49 -20.26
CA ARG A 88 -2.34 -11.44 -20.66
C ARG A 88 -1.65 -10.08 -20.61
N ALA A 89 -1.21 -9.62 -21.76
CA ALA A 89 -0.85 -8.22 -21.95
C ALA A 89 -2.13 -7.35 -21.99
N SER A 90 -2.91 -7.35 -20.92
CA SER A 90 -3.94 -6.35 -20.73
C SER A 90 -3.27 -4.99 -20.56
N THR A 91 -3.97 -3.93 -20.88
CA THR A 91 -3.46 -2.57 -20.80
C THR A 91 -4.11 -1.86 -19.63
N TYR A 92 -3.31 -1.13 -18.86
CA TYR A 92 -3.81 -0.42 -17.68
C TYR A 92 -4.59 0.84 -18.05
N THR A 93 -5.75 0.99 -17.40
CA THR A 93 -6.45 2.27 -17.23
C THR A 93 -6.90 2.40 -15.77
N PRO A 94 -7.07 3.61 -15.21
CA PRO A 94 -7.61 3.79 -13.86
C PRO A 94 -9.03 3.22 -13.67
N ASP A 95 -9.77 3.00 -14.76
CA ASP A 95 -11.14 2.46 -14.73
C ASP A 95 -11.17 0.93 -14.56
N THR A 96 -10.04 0.24 -14.72
CA THR A 96 -10.01 -1.22 -14.55
C THR A 96 -10.39 -1.65 -13.14
N ASN A 97 -11.09 -2.77 -13.02
CA ASN A 97 -11.38 -3.43 -11.75
C ASN A 97 -10.34 -4.52 -11.41
N GLU A 98 -9.33 -4.69 -12.26
CA GLU A 98 -8.31 -5.70 -12.08
C GLU A 98 -7.36 -5.31 -10.95
N ILE A 99 -7.19 -6.21 -9.98
CA ILE A 99 -6.20 -6.14 -8.89
C ILE A 99 -5.71 -7.55 -8.57
N ASP A 100 -4.53 -7.67 -8.03
CA ASP A 100 -3.96 -8.95 -7.62
C ASP A 100 -4.79 -9.59 -6.49
N ASP A 101 -4.81 -10.93 -6.44
CA ASP A 101 -5.64 -11.66 -5.49
C ASP A 101 -5.19 -11.47 -4.04
N ASP A 102 -3.90 -11.23 -3.82
CA ASP A 102 -3.29 -11.00 -2.51
C ASP A 102 -3.62 -9.62 -1.91
N MET A 103 -4.15 -8.68 -2.70
CA MET A 103 -4.67 -7.41 -2.17
C MET A 103 -5.84 -7.62 -1.21
N GLY A 104 -6.60 -8.70 -1.36
CA GLY A 104 -7.69 -9.08 -0.49
C GLY A 104 -9.03 -8.44 -0.81
N ALA A 105 -10.03 -8.73 0.05
CA ALA A 105 -11.42 -8.41 -0.24
C ALA A 105 -11.77 -6.92 -0.09
N ILE A 106 -11.16 -6.20 0.86
CA ILE A 106 -11.47 -4.79 1.10
C ILE A 106 -10.98 -3.90 -0.04
N PRO A 107 -9.73 -3.98 -0.52
CA PRO A 107 -9.31 -3.27 -1.73
C PRO A 107 -10.17 -3.62 -2.95
N ARG A 108 -10.55 -4.90 -3.12
CA ARG A 108 -11.44 -5.33 -4.20
C ARG A 108 -12.83 -4.69 -4.12
N ALA A 109 -13.39 -4.55 -2.92
CA ALA A 109 -14.66 -3.86 -2.71
C ALA A 109 -14.54 -2.37 -3.09
N VAL A 110 -13.48 -1.69 -2.66
CA VAL A 110 -13.23 -0.28 -3.02
C VAL A 110 -13.10 -0.12 -4.54
N VAL A 111 -12.29 -0.98 -5.20
CA VAL A 111 -12.05 -0.89 -6.66
C VAL A 111 -13.30 -1.14 -7.49
N ARG A 112 -14.29 -1.87 -6.98
CA ARG A 112 -15.56 -2.12 -7.68
C ARG A 112 -16.59 -1.00 -7.53
N ARG A 113 -16.36 -0.04 -6.66
CA ARG A 113 -17.32 1.05 -6.44
C ARG A 113 -17.34 2.03 -7.63
N PRO A 114 -18.52 2.53 -8.01
CA PRO A 114 -18.63 3.51 -9.08
C PRO A 114 -18.08 4.91 -8.70
N ASP A 115 -18.03 5.23 -7.41
CA ASP A 115 -17.55 6.50 -6.85
C ASP A 115 -16.07 6.47 -6.44
N ARG A 116 -15.34 5.38 -6.75
CA ARG A 116 -13.92 5.30 -6.50
C ARG A 116 -13.12 6.22 -7.40
N ILE A 117 -12.00 6.68 -6.90
CA ILE A 117 -10.93 7.29 -7.70
C ILE A 117 -9.72 6.38 -7.59
N ARG A 118 -9.14 5.99 -8.72
CA ARG A 118 -7.96 5.12 -8.79
C ARG A 118 -6.82 5.86 -9.50
N GLY A 119 -5.60 5.69 -9.00
CA GLY A 119 -4.42 6.39 -9.49
C GLY A 119 -3.93 5.89 -10.85
N ALA A 120 -3.16 6.74 -11.54
CA ALA A 120 -2.63 6.46 -12.88
C ALA A 120 -1.38 5.56 -12.89
N HIS A 121 -1.04 4.94 -11.76
CA HIS A 121 0.11 4.04 -11.67
C HIS A 121 -0.28 2.61 -12.10
N PRO A 122 0.36 2.04 -13.17
CA PRO A 122 -0.14 0.81 -13.77
C PRO A 122 0.09 -0.46 -12.94
N LEU A 123 1.06 -0.47 -12.03
CA LEU A 123 1.41 -1.65 -11.22
C LEU A 123 1.05 -1.50 -9.75
N CYS A 124 1.34 -0.34 -9.17
CA CYS A 124 1.17 -0.08 -7.74
C CYS A 124 0.19 1.07 -7.51
N SER A 125 -0.98 1.06 -8.20
CA SER A 125 -2.00 2.07 -7.99
C SER A 125 -2.59 2.00 -6.59
N PHE A 126 -3.07 3.14 -6.13
CA PHE A 126 -3.98 3.22 -4.99
C PHE A 126 -5.38 3.55 -5.50
N ALA A 127 -6.39 3.11 -4.75
CA ALA A 127 -7.78 3.49 -4.96
C ALA A 127 -8.33 4.13 -3.68
N ALA A 128 -9.19 5.12 -3.83
CA ALA A 128 -9.79 5.82 -2.71
C ALA A 128 -11.28 6.08 -2.93
N VAL A 129 -12.03 6.12 -1.82
CA VAL A 129 -13.43 6.54 -1.76
C VAL A 129 -13.62 7.50 -0.58
N GLY A 130 -14.56 8.42 -0.68
CA GLY A 130 -14.87 9.40 0.36
C GLY A 130 -14.45 10.82 -0.01
N PRO A 131 -14.65 11.79 0.92
CA PRO A 131 -14.58 13.22 0.60
C PRO A 131 -13.26 13.73 0.03
N GLU A 132 -12.12 13.15 0.46
CA GLU A 132 -10.79 13.58 0.04
C GLU A 132 -10.15 12.65 -1.02
N ALA A 133 -10.90 11.70 -1.58
CA ALA A 133 -10.36 10.68 -2.49
C ALA A 133 -9.59 11.29 -3.68
N GLY A 134 -10.13 12.32 -4.33
CA GLY A 134 -9.46 13.05 -5.41
C GLY A 134 -8.12 13.63 -4.98
N ALA A 135 -8.13 14.37 -3.88
CA ALA A 135 -6.94 15.04 -3.35
C ALA A 135 -5.81 14.08 -2.91
N LEU A 136 -6.15 12.85 -2.53
CA LEU A 136 -5.15 11.83 -2.24
C LEU A 136 -4.54 11.21 -3.51
N ILE A 137 -5.34 11.03 -4.55
CA ILE A 137 -4.96 10.24 -5.73
C ILE A 137 -4.36 11.08 -6.85
N GLU A 138 -4.77 12.34 -7.02
CA GLU A 138 -4.49 13.18 -8.20
C GLU A 138 -3.01 13.24 -8.63
N ARG A 139 -2.08 13.13 -7.67
CA ARG A 139 -0.64 13.21 -7.94
C ARG A 139 0.03 11.85 -8.19
N GLN A 140 -0.72 10.75 -8.13
CA GLN A 140 -0.13 9.46 -8.44
C GLN A 140 0.16 9.36 -9.94
N SER A 141 1.41 9.04 -10.27
CA SER A 141 1.91 8.83 -11.62
C SER A 141 2.76 7.57 -11.67
N PRO A 142 3.14 7.07 -12.85
CA PRO A 142 3.99 5.89 -12.96
C PRO A 142 5.29 5.95 -12.16
N LEU A 143 5.94 7.12 -12.08
CA LEU A 143 7.14 7.33 -11.27
C LEU A 143 6.84 7.89 -9.86
N GLY A 144 5.63 8.39 -9.64
CA GLY A 144 5.16 8.94 -8.38
C GLY A 144 4.38 7.92 -7.54
N VAL A 145 4.90 6.70 -7.38
CA VAL A 145 4.22 5.57 -6.75
C VAL A 145 3.67 5.87 -5.36
N PHE A 146 4.41 6.61 -4.53
CA PHE A 146 4.03 6.92 -3.14
C PHE A 146 3.35 8.28 -2.97
N ALA A 147 2.98 8.97 -4.06
CA ALA A 147 2.33 10.27 -3.97
C ALA A 147 1.03 10.25 -3.15
N PRO A 148 0.15 9.21 -3.22
CA PRO A 148 -1.02 9.13 -2.37
C PRO A 148 -0.71 9.05 -0.87
N LEU A 149 0.36 8.33 -0.52
CA LEU A 149 0.81 8.21 0.87
C LEU A 149 1.45 9.49 1.39
N ALA A 150 2.18 10.21 0.54
CA ALA A 150 2.69 11.54 0.86
C ALA A 150 1.54 12.54 1.08
N ALA A 151 0.54 12.54 0.20
CA ALA A 151 -0.65 13.36 0.35
C ALA A 151 -1.44 13.03 1.63
N LEU A 152 -1.50 11.74 2.02
CA LEU A 152 -2.09 11.30 3.27
C LEU A 152 -1.32 11.86 4.49
N ALA A 153 0.01 11.78 4.47
CA ALA A 153 0.86 12.31 5.54
C ALA A 153 0.76 13.84 5.66
N ASP A 154 0.71 14.55 4.53
CA ASP A 154 0.57 16.01 4.48
C ASP A 154 -0.78 16.48 5.06
N ARG A 155 -1.83 15.66 4.97
CA ARG A 155 -3.18 15.90 5.52
C ARG A 155 -3.38 15.36 6.93
N GLU A 156 -2.30 14.98 7.61
CA GLU A 156 -2.36 14.40 8.96
C GLU A 156 -3.31 13.18 9.03
N GLY A 157 -3.34 12.41 7.95
CA GLY A 157 -4.11 11.17 7.88
C GLY A 157 -3.45 10.03 8.65
N PHE A 158 -4.06 8.87 8.58
CA PHE A 158 -3.65 7.71 9.37
C PHE A 158 -3.41 6.49 8.49
N VAL A 159 -2.63 5.53 8.99
CA VAL A 159 -2.60 4.15 8.46
C VAL A 159 -3.31 3.25 9.45
N LEU A 160 -4.24 2.45 8.95
CA LEU A 160 -4.92 1.39 9.68
C LEU A 160 -4.34 0.03 9.28
N LEU A 161 -3.84 -0.70 10.26
CA LEU A 161 -3.52 -2.13 10.13
C LEU A 161 -4.64 -2.92 10.83
N ALA A 162 -5.52 -3.54 10.06
CA ALA A 162 -6.65 -4.30 10.56
C ALA A 162 -6.37 -5.81 10.43
N GLY A 163 -5.79 -6.40 11.48
CA GLY A 163 -5.43 -7.82 11.54
C GLY A 163 -4.24 -8.21 10.66
N VAL A 164 -3.37 -7.23 10.35
CA VAL A 164 -2.09 -7.43 9.65
C VAL A 164 -0.97 -6.72 10.40
N GLY A 165 0.30 -7.08 10.12
CA GLY A 165 1.49 -6.50 10.74
C GLY A 165 2.14 -5.38 9.91
N LEU A 166 3.27 -4.87 10.42
CA LEU A 166 4.08 -3.84 9.74
C LEU A 166 4.57 -4.27 8.36
N PRO A 167 4.85 -5.54 8.04
CA PRO A 167 5.20 -5.97 6.69
C PRO A 167 4.20 -5.56 5.61
N ASN A 168 2.94 -5.32 5.98
CA ASN A 168 1.89 -4.85 5.07
C ASN A 168 1.81 -3.31 4.97
N MET A 169 2.52 -2.56 5.82
CA MET A 169 2.43 -1.10 5.87
C MET A 169 3.22 -0.45 4.73
N THR A 170 2.60 -0.27 3.58
CA THR A 170 3.23 0.36 2.39
C THR A 170 3.80 1.76 2.68
N LEU A 171 3.28 2.46 3.71
CA LEU A 171 3.79 3.77 4.12
C LEU A 171 5.29 3.73 4.48
N ILE A 172 5.82 2.61 4.95
CA ILE A 172 7.25 2.47 5.28
C ILE A 172 8.13 2.60 4.02
N HIS A 173 7.65 2.21 2.84
CA HIS A 173 8.38 2.47 1.59
C HIS A 173 8.51 3.97 1.26
N LEU A 174 7.57 4.80 1.68
CA LEU A 174 7.74 6.25 1.61
C LEU A 174 8.83 6.73 2.57
N ALA A 175 8.92 6.13 3.76
CA ALA A 175 10.00 6.42 4.70
C ALA A 175 11.38 5.98 4.15
N GLU A 176 11.46 4.81 3.51
CA GLU A 176 12.66 4.36 2.80
C GLU A 176 13.12 5.39 1.74
N ARG A 177 12.16 5.91 0.95
CA ARG A 177 12.47 6.94 -0.03
C ARG A 177 12.98 8.23 0.62
N ARG A 178 12.38 8.66 1.73
CA ARG A 178 12.86 9.84 2.49
C ARG A 178 14.23 9.62 3.12
N ALA A 179 14.57 8.38 3.45
CA ALA A 179 15.90 7.97 3.92
C ALA A 179 16.93 7.84 2.78
N GLY A 180 16.57 8.17 1.53
CA GLY A 180 17.50 8.21 0.39
C GLY A 180 17.46 6.98 -0.53
N ARG A 181 16.62 5.96 -0.23
CA ARG A 181 16.48 4.80 -1.12
C ARG A 181 15.64 5.15 -2.34
N GLN A 182 16.08 4.70 -3.52
CA GLN A 182 15.32 4.89 -4.75
C GLN A 182 14.36 3.72 -4.99
N PRO A 183 13.11 3.99 -5.43
CA PRO A 183 12.17 2.95 -5.84
C PRO A 183 12.73 2.14 -7.02
N PHE A 184 12.41 0.84 -7.05
CA PHE A 184 12.79 -0.02 -8.16
C PHE A 184 12.04 0.36 -9.44
N ARG A 185 12.63 0.01 -10.59
CA ARG A 185 12.07 0.28 -11.91
C ARG A 185 11.41 -0.99 -12.46
N ARG A 186 10.20 -0.82 -12.97
CA ARG A 186 9.42 -1.86 -13.64
C ARG A 186 8.81 -1.25 -14.90
N TRP A 187 8.32 -2.07 -15.80
CA TRP A 187 7.73 -1.61 -17.06
C TRP A 187 6.31 -2.15 -17.17
N ALA A 188 5.43 -1.33 -17.72
CA ALA A 188 4.03 -1.69 -17.85
C ALA A 188 3.49 -1.21 -19.19
N LYS A 189 2.50 -1.94 -19.74
CA LYS A 189 1.82 -1.59 -20.96
C LYS A 189 0.58 -0.76 -20.66
N MET A 190 0.50 0.43 -21.24
CA MET A 190 -0.63 1.34 -21.13
C MET A 190 -1.69 1.07 -22.19
N ALA A 191 -2.90 1.62 -22.01
CA ALA A 191 -4.00 1.49 -22.98
C ALA A 191 -3.65 2.04 -24.37
N SER A 192 -2.73 3.00 -24.46
CA SER A 192 -2.15 3.49 -25.72
C SER A 192 -1.34 2.43 -26.48
N GLY A 193 -0.99 1.31 -25.85
CA GLY A 193 -0.05 0.31 -26.34
C GLY A 193 1.41 0.63 -26.02
N GLU A 194 1.69 1.81 -25.49
CA GLU A 194 3.03 2.23 -25.08
C GLU A 194 3.50 1.45 -23.85
N VAL A 195 4.79 1.09 -23.82
CA VAL A 195 5.47 0.54 -22.65
C VAL A 195 6.15 1.67 -21.91
N ILE A 196 5.73 1.89 -20.68
CA ILE A 196 6.25 2.96 -19.82
C ILE A 196 7.00 2.41 -18.62
N GLU A 197 7.93 3.19 -18.11
CA GLU A 197 8.62 2.92 -16.87
C GLU A 197 7.72 3.27 -15.67
N ALA A 198 7.71 2.41 -14.66
CA ALA A 198 6.95 2.59 -13.43
C ALA A 198 7.82 2.30 -12.20
N ALA A 199 7.65 3.08 -11.15
CA ALA A 199 8.35 2.88 -9.89
C ALA A 199 7.64 1.84 -9.02
N SER A 200 8.37 1.06 -8.22
CA SER A 200 7.78 0.12 -7.27
C SER A 200 8.51 0.13 -5.92
N GLY A 201 7.81 -0.24 -4.87
CA GLY A 201 8.40 -0.52 -3.58
C GLY A 201 9.29 -1.76 -3.59
N GLY A 202 9.97 -1.99 -2.47
CA GLY A 202 10.83 -3.13 -2.25
C GLY A 202 10.18 -4.21 -1.36
N CYS A 203 11.01 -4.92 -0.59
CA CYS A 203 10.61 -5.95 0.34
C CYS A 203 10.13 -5.34 1.67
N GLY A 204 8.90 -5.66 2.08
CA GLY A 204 8.36 -5.27 3.38
C GLY A 204 8.58 -6.31 4.51
N ALA A 205 9.09 -7.49 4.19
CA ALA A 205 9.15 -8.60 5.15
C ALA A 205 10.04 -8.36 6.39
N GLY A 206 10.92 -7.35 6.34
CA GLY A 206 11.75 -6.95 7.49
C GLY A 206 11.18 -5.79 8.32
N PHE A 207 10.02 -5.26 7.99
CA PHE A 207 9.47 -4.06 8.64
C PHE A 207 9.08 -4.26 10.12
N ASP A 208 8.87 -5.51 10.56
CA ASP A 208 8.62 -5.79 11.97
C ASP A 208 9.78 -5.36 12.90
N ALA A 209 10.99 -5.19 12.37
CA ALA A 209 12.11 -4.64 13.12
C ALA A 209 11.89 -3.18 13.57
N LEU A 210 10.96 -2.47 12.94
CA LEU A 210 10.56 -1.10 13.35
C LEU A 210 9.50 -1.09 14.46
N GLU A 211 8.99 -2.27 14.87
CA GLU A 211 7.95 -2.38 15.91
C GLU A 211 8.30 -1.64 17.22
N PRO A 212 9.53 -1.74 17.78
CA PRO A 212 9.85 -1.08 19.04
C PRO A 212 9.72 0.44 19.02
N ILE A 213 9.92 1.05 17.84
CA ILE A 213 9.88 2.51 17.69
C ILE A 213 8.53 3.01 17.16
N LEU A 214 7.74 2.17 16.49
CA LEU A 214 6.43 2.56 15.96
C LEU A 214 5.28 2.20 16.91
N ALA A 215 5.41 1.14 17.72
CA ALA A 215 4.36 0.76 18.68
C ALA A 215 3.95 1.90 19.64
N PRO A 216 4.87 2.75 20.16
CA PRO A 216 4.49 3.83 21.10
C PRO A 216 3.53 4.87 20.52
N ILE A 217 3.51 5.08 19.19
CA ILE A 217 2.62 6.04 18.53
C ILE A 217 1.32 5.41 18.02
N ALA A 218 1.18 4.09 18.14
CA ALA A 218 -0.01 3.38 17.70
C ALA A 218 -1.17 3.54 18.68
N ARG A 219 -2.36 3.78 18.17
CA ARG A 219 -3.62 3.57 18.90
C ARG A 219 -4.16 2.19 18.53
N GLU A 220 -4.65 1.45 19.51
CA GLU A 220 -5.08 0.08 19.30
C GLU A 220 -6.50 -0.16 19.77
N ARG A 221 -7.18 -1.07 19.09
CA ARG A 221 -8.48 -1.59 19.47
C ARG A 221 -8.69 -3.00 18.91
N LYS A 222 -9.38 -3.84 19.68
CA LYS A 222 -9.88 -5.12 19.18
C LYS A 222 -11.29 -4.92 18.58
N VAL A 223 -11.50 -5.41 17.36
CA VAL A 223 -12.78 -5.39 16.64
C VAL A 223 -13.10 -6.81 16.21
N GLY A 224 -14.01 -7.47 16.92
CA GLY A 224 -14.17 -8.92 16.83
C GLY A 224 -12.88 -9.63 17.24
N ASP A 225 -12.38 -10.51 16.39
CA ASP A 225 -11.09 -11.17 16.60
C ASP A 225 -9.91 -10.39 16.03
N SER A 226 -10.18 -9.34 15.23
CA SER A 226 -9.16 -8.51 14.59
C SER A 226 -8.55 -7.50 15.56
N ARG A 227 -7.22 -7.42 15.57
CA ARG A 227 -6.47 -6.33 16.24
C ARG A 227 -6.33 -5.18 15.22
N TRP A 228 -6.89 -4.04 15.55
CA TRP A 228 -6.71 -2.81 14.81
C TRP A 228 -5.60 -1.97 15.42
N ARG A 229 -4.72 -1.48 14.57
CA ARG A 229 -3.63 -0.55 14.94
C ARG A 229 -3.69 0.65 14.00
N VAL A 230 -3.71 1.84 14.58
CA VAL A 230 -3.81 3.10 13.84
C VAL A 230 -2.59 3.94 14.11
N PHE A 231 -1.92 4.35 13.06
CA PHE A 231 -0.68 5.10 13.12
C PHE A 231 -0.86 6.48 12.45
N PRO A 232 -0.44 7.60 13.06
CA PRO A 232 -0.37 8.90 12.38
C PRO A 232 0.63 8.82 11.22
N ALA A 233 0.17 9.10 9.98
CA ALA A 233 0.98 8.84 8.78
C ALA A 233 2.27 9.66 8.74
N ARG A 234 2.21 10.97 9.07
CA ARG A 234 3.37 11.86 9.07
C ARG A 234 4.44 11.42 10.06
N GLU A 235 4.04 11.23 11.31
CA GLU A 235 4.93 10.83 12.39
C GLU A 235 5.57 9.46 12.13
N THR A 236 4.78 8.50 11.62
CA THR A 236 5.28 7.18 11.23
C THR A 236 6.39 7.28 10.18
N VAL A 237 6.19 8.11 9.15
CA VAL A 237 7.20 8.29 8.09
C VAL A 237 8.46 8.95 8.65
N GLU A 238 8.33 9.95 9.52
CA GLU A 238 9.48 10.66 10.10
C GLU A 238 10.33 9.75 11.01
N ILE A 239 9.67 8.98 11.89
CA ILE A 239 10.34 8.03 12.78
C ILE A 239 11.03 6.92 11.98
N ALA A 240 10.30 6.30 11.05
CA ALA A 240 10.85 5.21 10.24
C ALA A 240 11.99 5.69 9.33
N ALA A 241 11.86 6.86 8.70
CA ALA A 241 12.91 7.41 7.84
C ALA A 241 14.20 7.70 8.62
N ARG A 242 14.11 8.23 9.83
CA ARG A 242 15.25 8.45 10.71
C ARG A 242 15.94 7.13 11.06
N ALA A 243 15.19 6.14 11.52
CA ALA A 243 15.74 4.84 11.87
C ALA A 243 16.43 4.14 10.68
N ILE A 244 15.85 4.25 9.48
CA ILE A 244 16.43 3.68 8.26
C ILE A 244 17.70 4.44 7.85
N ALA A 245 17.74 5.77 7.99
CA ALA A 245 18.93 6.57 7.70
C ALA A 245 20.07 6.26 8.67
N GLU A 246 19.78 6.08 9.96
CA GLU A 246 20.76 5.72 11.01
C GLU A 246 21.24 4.28 10.86
N ASN A 247 20.36 3.34 10.51
CA ASN A 247 20.71 1.94 10.28
C ASN A 247 20.03 1.42 9.00
N PRO A 248 20.69 1.48 7.84
CA PRO A 248 20.12 0.98 6.59
C PRO A 248 19.78 -0.52 6.58
N GLN A 249 20.29 -1.31 7.53
CA GLN A 249 19.98 -2.74 7.65
C GLN A 249 18.69 -3.01 8.44
N VAL A 250 18.11 -2.01 9.11
CA VAL A 250 16.99 -2.21 10.05
C VAL A 250 15.75 -2.84 9.38
N THR A 251 15.53 -2.59 8.09
CA THR A 251 14.40 -3.17 7.33
C THR A 251 14.76 -4.41 6.52
N ARG A 252 15.98 -4.97 6.69
CA ARG A 252 16.38 -6.17 5.98
C ARG A 252 15.54 -7.37 6.46
N CYS A 253 15.00 -8.15 5.52
CA CYS A 253 14.28 -9.37 5.85
C CYS A 253 15.24 -10.50 6.25
N ALA A 254 14.68 -11.59 6.78
CA ALA A 254 15.46 -12.74 7.24
C ALA A 254 16.13 -13.55 6.12
N ASP A 255 15.71 -13.37 4.86
CA ASP A 255 16.31 -14.03 3.71
C ASP A 255 17.60 -13.31 3.29
N PRO A 256 18.80 -13.93 3.49
CA PRO A 256 20.08 -13.31 3.13
C PRO A 256 20.25 -13.12 1.61
N SER A 257 19.52 -13.88 0.80
CA SER A 257 19.56 -13.85 -0.67
C SER A 257 18.57 -12.87 -1.29
N CYS A 258 17.78 -12.16 -0.48
CA CYS A 258 16.75 -11.23 -0.96
C CYS A 258 17.37 -10.05 -1.73
N LEU A 259 17.25 -10.07 -3.06
CA LEU A 259 17.75 -9.01 -3.93
C LEU A 259 17.07 -7.66 -3.66
N LEU A 260 15.76 -7.67 -3.33
CA LEU A 260 15.04 -6.44 -2.98
C LEU A 260 15.66 -5.74 -1.76
N CYS A 261 16.02 -6.49 -0.72
CA CYS A 261 16.70 -5.92 0.44
C CYS A 261 18.12 -5.46 0.12
N ALA A 262 18.89 -6.30 -0.58
CA ALA A 262 20.28 -5.99 -0.92
C ALA A 262 20.39 -4.70 -1.74
N ASP A 263 19.60 -4.59 -2.80
CA ASP A 263 19.64 -3.45 -3.71
C ASP A 263 19.02 -2.18 -3.10
N ALA A 264 17.95 -2.31 -2.29
CA ALA A 264 17.38 -1.17 -1.56
C ALA A 264 18.41 -0.55 -0.59
N ILE A 265 19.11 -1.39 0.18
CA ILE A 265 20.15 -0.96 1.12
C ILE A 265 21.34 -0.29 0.37
N ALA A 266 21.66 -0.77 -0.82
CA ALA A 266 22.68 -0.16 -1.69
C ALA A 266 22.20 1.12 -2.41
N GLY A 267 20.98 1.64 -2.10
CA GLY A 267 20.44 2.89 -2.62
C GLY A 267 19.44 2.75 -3.76
N GLY A 268 19.13 1.53 -4.20
CA GLY A 268 18.17 1.25 -5.27
C GLY A 268 18.81 1.06 -6.65
N PRO A 269 18.04 1.25 -7.74
CA PRO A 269 18.49 0.99 -9.10
C PRO A 269 19.58 1.97 -9.56
N ILE A 270 20.48 1.47 -10.44
CA ILE A 270 21.54 2.22 -11.14
C ILE A 270 21.59 1.82 -12.61
#